data_bf4443f30f0fc03bcc68b73211d2f374
#
_entry.id   bf4443f30f0fc03bcc68b73211d2f374
#
_cell.length_a   1.000
_cell.length_b   1.000
_cell.length_c   1.000
_cell.angle_alpha   90.00
_cell.angle_beta   90.00
_cell.angle_gamma   90.00
#
_symmetry.space_group_name_H-M   'P 1'
#
loop_
_entity.id
_entity.type
_entity.pdbx_description
1 polymer ?
#
loop_
_entity_poly.entity_id
_entity_poly.type
_entity_poly.pdbx_seq_one_letter_code
_entity_poly.pdbx_strand_id
1 'polypeptide(L)'
;DYTVLASGGVGGLYAFTSNDKTITGDGLAMVYRAGGELVDLEFVQFHPTMLYAGGQCCGLVSEAVRGEGAVLINGKGQRFMMDIHDDYDLAPRDVVARAIHEQLLSGEKVYLNIGSIQNFQERFPTVSALCKKNGVDITKKRIPVVPGAHFHMGGVKTNIDGETSIPNLYAVGEVACNGVHGANRLASNSLLEGLVFG
;
A
#
# COMPACT_ATOMS: atom_id res chain seq x y z
N ASP A 1 19.68 -13.38 -27.41
CA ASP A 1 18.54 -13.68 -26.51
C ASP A 1 18.37 -12.51 -25.57
N TYR A 2 17.12 -12.19 -25.23
CA TYR A 2 16.76 -11.14 -24.28
C TYR A 2 15.99 -11.75 -23.12
N THR A 3 16.12 -11.15 -21.94
CA THR A 3 15.37 -11.53 -20.74
C THR A 3 14.59 -10.31 -20.24
N VAL A 4 13.30 -10.49 -19.94
CA VAL A 4 12.46 -9.47 -19.32
C VAL A 4 12.10 -9.92 -17.91
N LEU A 5 12.45 -9.12 -16.91
CA LEU A 5 12.14 -9.35 -15.52
C LEU A 5 10.87 -8.59 -15.14
N ALA A 6 9.84 -9.31 -14.68
CA ALA A 6 8.55 -8.78 -14.25
C ALA A 6 8.07 -9.46 -12.95
N SER A 7 8.96 -9.56 -11.96
CA SER A 7 8.80 -10.41 -10.76
C SER A 7 8.08 -9.73 -9.59
N GLY A 8 7.61 -8.50 -9.75
CA GLY A 8 6.98 -7.74 -8.67
C GLY A 8 7.97 -7.17 -7.65
N GLY A 9 7.42 -6.62 -6.57
CA GLY A 9 8.19 -5.90 -5.54
C GLY A 9 8.63 -6.75 -4.35
N VAL A 10 8.57 -6.17 -3.15
CA VAL A 10 9.13 -6.73 -1.90
C VAL A 10 8.09 -6.82 -0.77
N GLY A 11 6.83 -6.51 -1.03
CA GLY A 11 5.82 -6.33 0.03
C GLY A 11 5.61 -7.55 0.92
N GLY A 12 5.86 -8.76 0.43
CA GLY A 12 5.73 -10.01 1.20
C GLY A 12 6.75 -10.16 2.33
N LEU A 13 7.81 -9.34 2.37
CA LEU A 13 8.79 -9.30 3.46
C LEU A 13 8.24 -8.63 4.72
N TYR A 14 7.14 -7.89 4.62
CA TYR A 14 6.56 -7.14 5.74
C TYR A 14 5.47 -7.95 6.44
N ALA A 15 5.40 -7.83 7.76
CA ALA A 15 4.40 -8.51 8.59
C ALA A 15 2.96 -8.10 8.23
N PHE A 16 2.77 -6.81 7.90
CA PHE A 16 1.51 -6.27 7.40
C PHE A 16 1.70 -5.79 5.96
N THR A 17 0.97 -6.40 5.04
CA THR A 17 1.11 -6.13 3.61
C THR A 17 -0.20 -6.36 2.88
N SER A 18 -0.41 -5.65 1.79
CA SER A 18 -1.47 -5.90 0.81
C SER A 18 -1.05 -6.89 -0.28
N ASN A 19 0.23 -7.24 -0.33
CA ASN A 19 0.80 -8.11 -1.35
C ASN A 19 0.67 -9.59 -0.95
N ASP A 20 0.79 -10.46 -1.93
CA ASP A 20 0.95 -11.89 -1.67
C ASP A 20 2.27 -12.15 -0.94
N LYS A 21 2.28 -13.16 -0.07
CA LYS A 21 3.46 -13.51 0.73
C LYS A 21 4.64 -14.03 -0.11
N THR A 22 4.41 -14.40 -1.35
CA THR A 22 5.43 -14.83 -2.30
C THR A 22 6.17 -13.67 -2.96
N ILE A 23 5.72 -12.42 -2.79
CA ILE A 23 6.37 -11.22 -3.35
C ILE A 23 7.51 -10.80 -2.43
N THR A 24 8.66 -11.46 -2.55
CA THR A 24 9.78 -11.37 -1.61
C THR A 24 11.05 -10.71 -2.17
N GLY A 25 10.94 -10.08 -3.35
CA GLY A 25 12.07 -9.37 -3.97
C GLY A 25 13.07 -10.28 -4.67
N ASP A 26 12.65 -11.47 -5.09
CA ASP A 26 13.54 -12.45 -5.71
C ASP A 26 14.21 -11.90 -6.97
N GLY A 27 13.48 -11.14 -7.80
CA GLY A 27 14.04 -10.49 -8.98
C GLY A 27 15.13 -9.48 -8.63
N LEU A 28 14.93 -8.68 -7.59
CA LEU A 28 15.94 -7.74 -7.10
C LEU A 28 17.19 -8.48 -6.65
N ALA A 29 17.03 -9.56 -5.90
CA ALA A 29 18.13 -10.37 -5.43
C ALA A 29 18.90 -11.05 -6.58
N MET A 30 18.19 -11.48 -7.65
CA MET A 30 18.83 -12.05 -8.85
C MET A 30 19.68 -11.01 -9.58
N VAL A 31 19.13 -9.80 -9.80
CA VAL A 31 19.85 -8.70 -10.46
C VAL A 31 21.05 -8.25 -9.63
N TYR A 32 20.90 -8.12 -8.32
CA TYR A 32 22.01 -7.78 -7.41
C TYR A 32 23.16 -8.79 -7.51
N ARG A 33 22.86 -10.10 -7.44
CA ARG A 33 23.87 -11.16 -7.58
C ARG A 33 24.54 -11.20 -8.95
N ALA A 34 23.83 -10.75 -9.99
CA ALA A 34 24.38 -10.62 -11.35
C ALA A 34 25.20 -9.33 -11.56
N GLY A 35 25.34 -8.47 -10.54
CA GLY A 35 26.09 -7.23 -10.61
C GLY A 35 25.31 -6.06 -11.24
N GLY A 36 23.98 -6.15 -11.32
CA GLY A 36 23.14 -5.08 -11.82
C GLY A 36 22.88 -3.98 -10.77
N GLU A 37 22.51 -2.80 -11.25
CA GLU A 37 22.23 -1.63 -10.42
C GLU A 37 20.82 -1.69 -9.83
N LEU A 38 20.72 -1.42 -8.52
CA LEU A 38 19.46 -1.21 -7.80
C LEU A 38 19.45 0.20 -7.23
N VAL A 39 18.28 0.84 -7.19
CA VAL A 39 18.12 2.22 -6.70
C VAL A 39 16.85 2.36 -5.86
N ASP A 40 16.85 3.33 -4.95
CA ASP A 40 15.68 3.77 -4.17
C ASP A 40 14.99 2.65 -3.37
N LEU A 41 15.73 1.64 -2.93
CA LEU A 41 15.20 0.45 -2.24
C LEU A 41 14.50 0.76 -0.92
N GLU A 42 14.81 1.90 -0.29
CA GLU A 42 14.18 2.39 0.93
C GLU A 42 12.76 2.90 0.71
N PHE A 43 12.36 3.20 -0.53
CA PHE A 43 11.05 3.79 -0.82
C PHE A 43 9.97 2.71 -0.94
N VAL A 44 9.43 2.31 0.19
CA VAL A 44 8.27 1.41 0.28
C VAL A 44 7.05 2.20 0.72
N GLN A 45 6.01 2.24 -0.11
CA GLN A 45 4.75 2.88 0.22
C GLN A 45 3.91 1.99 1.12
N PHE A 46 3.47 2.51 2.26
CA PHE A 46 2.50 1.87 3.13
C PHE A 46 1.09 2.37 2.81
N HIS A 47 0.17 1.44 2.57
CA HIS A 47 -1.25 1.80 2.52
C HIS A 47 -1.77 2.00 3.95
N PRO A 48 -2.41 3.13 4.27
CA PRO A 48 -2.78 3.45 5.65
C PRO A 48 -3.88 2.54 6.23
N THR A 49 -4.79 2.02 5.41
CA THR A 49 -6.00 1.35 5.88
C THR A 49 -6.09 -0.10 5.39
N MET A 50 -5.29 -0.99 5.99
CA MET A 50 -5.48 -2.43 5.86
C MET A 50 -6.44 -2.92 6.95
N LEU A 51 -7.40 -3.79 6.60
CA LEU A 51 -8.27 -4.43 7.59
C LEU A 51 -7.45 -5.25 8.57
N TYR A 52 -7.62 -4.98 9.86
CA TYR A 52 -6.95 -5.71 10.93
C TYR A 52 -7.95 -6.51 11.77
N ALA A 53 -7.85 -7.83 11.74
CA ALA A 53 -8.71 -8.72 12.51
C ALA A 53 -7.95 -9.96 12.95
N GLY A 54 -8.24 -10.47 14.15
CA GLY A 54 -7.61 -11.68 14.66
C GLY A 54 -6.09 -11.63 14.78
N GLY A 55 -5.50 -10.43 14.97
CA GLY A 55 -4.05 -10.26 15.10
C GLY A 55 -3.29 -10.18 13.77
N GLN A 56 -3.99 -10.12 12.63
CA GLN A 56 -3.37 -10.13 11.31
C GLN A 56 -4.00 -9.13 10.35
N CYS A 57 -3.25 -8.79 9.30
CA CYS A 57 -3.73 -8.00 8.18
C CYS A 57 -4.54 -8.90 7.24
N CYS A 58 -5.80 -8.52 6.97
CA CYS A 58 -6.76 -9.35 6.26
C CYS A 58 -7.06 -8.89 4.83
N GLY A 59 -6.54 -7.73 4.43
CA GLY A 59 -6.73 -7.16 3.11
C GLY A 59 -6.95 -5.65 3.11
N LEU A 60 -7.10 -5.09 1.93
CA LEU A 60 -7.17 -3.65 1.72
C LEU A 60 -8.57 -3.08 1.98
N VAL A 61 -8.67 -2.04 2.80
CA VAL A 61 -9.82 -1.14 2.82
C VAL A 61 -9.50 0.04 1.91
N SER A 62 -10.16 0.09 0.76
CA SER A 62 -9.88 1.06 -0.30
C SER A 62 -9.85 2.51 0.21
N GLU A 63 -8.95 3.31 -0.33
CA GLU A 63 -8.86 4.75 -0.10
C GLU A 63 -10.16 5.49 -0.46
N ALA A 64 -10.93 4.97 -1.43
CA ALA A 64 -12.24 5.50 -1.80
C ALA A 64 -13.21 5.57 -0.62
N VAL A 65 -13.07 4.71 0.40
CA VAL A 65 -13.90 4.76 1.61
C VAL A 65 -13.65 6.05 2.39
N ARG A 66 -12.40 6.52 2.48
CA ARG A 66 -12.06 7.84 3.07
C ARG A 66 -12.55 8.98 2.17
N GLY A 67 -12.39 8.84 0.86
CA GLY A 67 -12.92 9.79 -0.12
C GLY A 67 -14.43 9.99 -0.03
N GLU A 68 -15.19 8.98 0.40
CA GLU A 68 -16.63 9.05 0.64
C GLU A 68 -17.02 9.55 2.05
N GLY A 69 -16.04 10.02 2.82
CA GLY A 69 -16.28 10.69 4.10
C GLY A 69 -16.07 9.80 5.34
N ALA A 70 -15.50 8.60 5.21
CA ALA A 70 -15.05 7.89 6.39
C ALA A 70 -13.87 8.61 7.05
N VAL A 71 -13.82 8.61 8.38
CA VAL A 71 -12.81 9.31 9.16
C VAL A 71 -12.05 8.35 10.07
N LEU A 72 -10.77 8.62 10.30
CA LEU A 72 -9.93 7.87 11.22
C LEU A 72 -10.18 8.31 12.67
N ILE A 73 -10.40 7.33 13.52
CA ILE A 73 -10.59 7.54 14.96
C ILE A 73 -9.70 6.57 15.75
N ASN A 74 -9.25 7.00 16.92
CA ASN A 74 -8.58 6.12 17.87
C ASN A 74 -9.58 5.32 18.73
N GLY A 75 -9.09 4.50 19.66
CA GLY A 75 -9.91 3.69 20.57
C GLY A 75 -10.88 4.50 21.42
N LYS A 76 -10.56 5.77 21.70
CA LYS A 76 -11.39 6.72 22.45
C LYS A 76 -12.44 7.43 21.58
N GLY A 77 -12.43 7.20 20.25
CA GLY A 77 -13.32 7.85 19.30
C GLY A 77 -12.88 9.25 18.87
N GLN A 78 -11.65 9.65 19.15
CA GLN A 78 -11.10 10.96 18.78
C GLN A 78 -10.57 10.92 17.35
N ARG A 79 -10.83 11.97 16.57
CA ARG A 79 -10.32 12.16 15.20
C ARG A 79 -8.92 12.79 15.29
N PHE A 80 -7.89 11.99 15.24
CA PHE A 80 -6.50 12.45 15.42
C PHE A 80 -5.89 13.12 14.18
N MET A 81 -6.44 12.92 12.98
CA MET A 81 -5.91 13.55 11.77
C MET A 81 -6.12 15.07 11.72
N MET A 82 -7.05 15.62 12.50
CA MET A 82 -7.39 17.05 12.48
C MET A 82 -6.24 17.97 12.90
N ASP A 83 -5.33 17.47 13.74
CA ASP A 83 -4.19 18.23 14.25
C ASP A 83 -2.88 17.92 13.48
N ILE A 84 -2.95 17.10 12.41
CA ILE A 84 -1.77 16.59 11.73
C ILE A 84 -1.61 17.18 10.32
N HIS A 85 -2.70 17.35 9.57
CA HIS A 85 -2.65 17.84 8.19
C HIS A 85 -3.95 18.57 7.82
N ASP A 86 -3.86 19.59 6.96
CA ASP A 86 -5.02 20.40 6.53
C ASP A 86 -6.08 19.59 5.75
N ASP A 87 -5.64 18.58 4.99
CA ASP A 87 -6.54 17.66 4.28
C ASP A 87 -7.07 16.52 5.17
N TYR A 88 -6.76 16.53 6.47
CA TYR A 88 -7.21 15.55 7.46
C TYR A 88 -7.03 14.10 6.99
N ASP A 89 -8.12 13.34 6.93
CA ASP A 89 -8.16 11.93 6.55
C ASP A 89 -7.81 11.68 5.06
N LEU A 90 -7.78 12.74 4.24
CA LEU A 90 -7.41 12.72 2.81
C LEU A 90 -5.97 13.13 2.55
N ALA A 91 -5.18 13.39 3.58
CA ALA A 91 -3.76 13.66 3.49
C ALA A 91 -3.00 12.57 2.70
N PRO A 92 -1.80 12.84 2.19
CA PRO A 92 -0.97 11.86 1.51
C PRO A 92 -0.81 10.56 2.31
N ARG A 93 -0.71 9.43 1.62
CA ARG A 93 -0.70 8.09 2.25
C ARG A 93 0.35 7.92 3.32
N ASP A 94 1.55 8.47 3.10
CA ASP A 94 2.66 8.41 4.05
C ASP A 94 2.35 9.19 5.33
N VAL A 95 1.72 10.35 5.23
CA VAL A 95 1.28 11.15 6.39
C VAL A 95 0.25 10.37 7.20
N VAL A 96 -0.79 9.86 6.54
CA VAL A 96 -1.85 9.09 7.22
C VAL A 96 -1.28 7.80 7.83
N ALA A 97 -0.41 7.08 7.11
CA ALA A 97 0.19 5.83 7.61
C ALA A 97 1.05 6.08 8.86
N ARG A 98 1.86 7.15 8.89
CA ARG A 98 2.65 7.54 10.06
C ARG A 98 1.76 7.92 11.24
N ALA A 99 0.73 8.71 10.99
CA ALA A 99 -0.22 9.12 12.04
C ALA A 99 -0.92 7.91 12.70
N ILE A 100 -1.36 6.94 11.89
CA ILE A 100 -1.92 5.70 12.41
C ILE A 100 -0.87 4.92 13.21
N HIS A 101 0.35 4.83 12.70
CA HIS A 101 1.44 4.12 13.37
C HIS A 101 1.75 4.73 14.74
N GLU A 102 1.77 6.04 14.89
CA GLU A 102 1.96 6.74 16.17
C GLU A 102 0.85 6.40 17.19
N GLN A 103 -0.41 6.35 16.75
CA GLN A 103 -1.51 5.89 17.59
C GLN A 103 -1.29 4.45 18.08
N LEU A 104 -0.87 3.55 17.17
CA LEU A 104 -0.60 2.16 17.52
C LEU A 104 0.59 2.02 18.49
N LEU A 105 1.65 2.79 18.30
CA LEU A 105 2.81 2.82 19.21
C LEU A 105 2.43 3.30 20.63
N SER A 106 1.47 4.21 20.74
CA SER A 106 0.93 4.66 22.03
C SER A 106 -0.02 3.66 22.69
N GLY A 107 -0.22 2.48 22.07
CA GLY A 107 -1.11 1.43 22.56
C GLY A 107 -2.58 1.61 22.20
N GLU A 108 -2.92 2.65 21.43
CA GLU A 108 -4.29 2.88 20.97
C GLU A 108 -4.64 1.96 19.80
N LYS A 109 -5.92 1.61 19.67
CA LYS A 109 -6.47 0.95 18.48
C LYS A 109 -6.95 2.02 17.51
N VAL A 110 -6.82 1.75 16.22
CA VAL A 110 -7.29 2.68 15.17
C VAL A 110 -8.42 2.05 14.37
N TYR A 111 -9.42 2.87 14.08
CA TYR A 111 -10.60 2.48 13.32
C TYR A 111 -10.89 3.48 12.22
N LEU A 112 -11.40 2.99 11.12
CA LEU A 112 -12.07 3.78 10.10
C LEU A 112 -13.56 3.85 10.46
N ASN A 113 -14.05 5.02 10.85
CA ASN A 113 -15.45 5.27 11.14
C ASN A 113 -16.21 5.54 9.85
N ILE A 114 -17.14 4.66 9.52
CA ILE A 114 -17.97 4.69 8.30
C ILE A 114 -19.40 5.20 8.59
N GLY A 115 -19.62 5.82 9.74
CA GLY A 115 -20.95 6.24 10.19
C GLY A 115 -21.63 7.29 9.30
N SER A 116 -20.83 8.11 8.60
CA SER A 116 -21.30 9.12 7.64
C SER A 116 -21.77 8.55 6.30
N ILE A 117 -21.35 7.32 5.97
CA ILE A 117 -21.62 6.71 4.66
C ILE A 117 -22.93 5.93 4.72
N GLN A 118 -23.93 6.43 3.98
CA GLN A 118 -25.20 5.71 3.79
C GLN A 118 -25.02 4.52 2.84
N ASN A 119 -25.79 3.45 3.05
CA ASN A 119 -25.78 2.25 2.21
C ASN A 119 -24.37 1.68 1.96
N PHE A 120 -23.53 1.66 3.00
CA PHE A 120 -22.13 1.25 2.89
C PHE A 120 -21.91 -0.10 2.18
N GLN A 121 -22.80 -1.09 2.45
CA GLN A 121 -22.69 -2.43 1.85
C GLN A 121 -22.88 -2.41 0.33
N GLU A 122 -23.78 -1.57 -0.16
CA GLU A 122 -24.08 -1.43 -1.60
C GLU A 122 -22.96 -0.65 -2.31
N ARG A 123 -22.44 0.38 -1.65
CA ARG A 123 -21.39 1.24 -2.20
C ARG A 123 -20.00 0.58 -2.16
N PHE A 124 -19.72 -0.22 -1.15
CA PHE A 124 -18.45 -0.90 -0.93
C PHE A 124 -18.65 -2.41 -0.69
N PRO A 125 -19.20 -3.15 -1.68
CA PRO A 125 -19.52 -4.57 -1.51
C PRO A 125 -18.30 -5.43 -1.20
N THR A 126 -17.16 -5.15 -1.84
CA THR A 126 -15.91 -5.87 -1.61
C THR A 126 -15.37 -5.68 -0.19
N VAL A 127 -15.38 -4.44 0.32
CA VAL A 127 -14.94 -4.15 1.70
C VAL A 127 -15.90 -4.78 2.70
N SER A 128 -17.21 -4.74 2.44
CA SER A 128 -18.23 -5.35 3.28
C SER A 128 -18.07 -6.88 3.36
N ALA A 129 -17.83 -7.52 2.22
CA ALA A 129 -17.56 -8.96 2.15
C ALA A 129 -16.25 -9.31 2.89
N LEU A 130 -15.20 -8.51 2.73
CA LEU A 130 -13.94 -8.67 3.44
C LEU A 130 -14.13 -8.59 4.97
N CYS A 131 -14.86 -7.58 5.45
CA CYS A 131 -15.19 -7.44 6.87
C CYS A 131 -15.98 -8.64 7.39
N LYS A 132 -17.03 -9.05 6.69
CA LYS A 132 -17.86 -10.21 7.05
C LYS A 132 -17.03 -11.49 7.12
N LYS A 133 -16.18 -11.75 6.13
CA LYS A 133 -15.29 -12.92 6.09
C LYS A 133 -14.38 -13.01 7.32
N ASN A 134 -13.95 -11.86 7.84
CA ASN A 134 -13.01 -11.76 8.96
C ASN A 134 -13.68 -11.43 10.30
N GLY A 135 -15.00 -11.60 10.41
CA GLY A 135 -15.74 -11.41 11.66
C GLY A 135 -15.87 -9.97 12.15
N VAL A 136 -15.64 -8.98 11.26
CA VAL A 136 -15.81 -7.55 11.59
C VAL A 136 -17.22 -7.11 11.28
N ASP A 137 -17.94 -6.72 12.34
CA ASP A 137 -19.32 -6.25 12.27
C ASP A 137 -19.38 -4.77 11.87
N ILE A 138 -19.70 -4.51 10.61
CA ILE A 138 -19.82 -3.15 10.05
C ILE A 138 -21.05 -2.37 10.55
N THR A 139 -22.02 -3.02 11.22
CA THR A 139 -23.15 -2.31 11.82
C THR A 139 -22.69 -1.41 12.97
N LYS A 140 -21.56 -1.73 13.60
CA LYS A 140 -20.87 -0.90 14.61
C LYS A 140 -20.23 0.36 14.03
N LYS A 141 -20.28 0.53 12.71
CA LYS A 141 -19.73 1.69 11.98
C LYS A 141 -18.22 1.92 12.18
N ARG A 142 -17.49 0.91 12.62
CA ARG A 142 -16.03 0.97 12.89
C ARG A 142 -15.33 -0.24 12.25
N ILE A 143 -14.39 0.03 11.37
CA ILE A 143 -13.54 -1.00 10.73
C ILE A 143 -12.14 -0.85 11.32
N PRO A 144 -11.60 -1.88 12.03
CA PRO A 144 -10.25 -1.84 12.57
C PRO A 144 -9.23 -1.78 11.43
N VAL A 145 -8.27 -0.86 11.50
CA VAL A 145 -7.27 -0.68 10.44
C VAL A 145 -5.87 -0.51 10.98
N VAL A 146 -4.89 -0.95 10.18
CA VAL A 146 -3.44 -0.76 10.40
C VAL A 146 -2.77 -0.39 9.09
N PRO A 147 -1.61 0.30 9.10
CA PRO A 147 -0.80 0.47 7.91
C PRO A 147 -0.17 -0.87 7.46
N GLY A 148 0.00 -1.04 6.17
CA GLY A 148 0.71 -2.20 5.61
C GLY A 148 1.46 -1.87 4.34
N ALA A 149 2.58 -2.56 4.09
CA ALA A 149 3.36 -2.42 2.87
C ALA A 149 2.48 -2.68 1.64
N HIS A 150 2.56 -1.82 0.64
CA HIS A 150 1.63 -1.83 -0.47
C HIS A 150 2.29 -1.77 -1.84
N PHE A 151 3.33 -0.96 -2.00
CA PHE A 151 4.05 -0.80 -3.26
C PHE A 151 5.51 -0.41 -3.01
N HIS A 152 6.42 -0.99 -3.78
CA HIS A 152 7.85 -0.69 -3.76
C HIS A 152 8.17 0.26 -4.93
N MET A 153 8.58 1.50 -4.66
CA MET A 153 8.92 2.49 -5.69
C MET A 153 10.34 2.31 -6.20
N GLY A 154 11.23 1.80 -5.37
CA GLY A 154 12.58 1.42 -5.76
C GLY A 154 12.64 0.11 -6.53
N GLY A 155 13.82 -0.27 -6.97
CA GLY A 155 13.97 -1.53 -7.71
C GLY A 155 15.21 -1.59 -8.57
N VAL A 156 15.14 -2.42 -9.60
CA VAL A 156 16.16 -2.49 -10.66
C VAL A 156 16.14 -1.18 -11.44
N LYS A 157 17.29 -0.50 -11.48
CA LYS A 157 17.42 0.74 -12.24
C LYS A 157 17.22 0.47 -13.73
N THR A 158 16.28 1.19 -14.34
CA THR A 158 16.01 1.13 -15.78
C THR A 158 16.02 2.51 -16.43
N ASN A 159 16.26 2.53 -17.72
CA ASN A 159 15.95 3.68 -18.55
C ASN A 159 14.48 3.66 -19.01
N ILE A 160 14.08 4.60 -19.88
CA ILE A 160 12.72 4.72 -20.40
C ILE A 160 12.29 3.50 -21.24
N ASP A 161 13.22 2.77 -21.80
CA ASP A 161 12.98 1.58 -22.63
C ASP A 161 13.04 0.27 -21.82
N GLY A 162 13.10 0.37 -20.49
CA GLY A 162 13.16 -0.79 -19.57
C GLY A 162 14.53 -1.47 -19.52
N GLU A 163 15.56 -0.95 -20.20
CA GLU A 163 16.91 -1.52 -20.19
C GLU A 163 17.58 -1.35 -18.82
N THR A 164 18.20 -2.41 -18.34
CA THR A 164 18.97 -2.41 -17.09
C THR A 164 20.47 -2.15 -17.36
N SER A 165 21.26 -2.07 -16.29
CA SER A 165 22.73 -2.01 -16.39
C SER A 165 23.38 -3.31 -16.91
N ILE A 166 22.63 -4.42 -17.02
CA ILE A 166 23.10 -5.69 -17.54
C ILE A 166 22.66 -5.82 -19.01
N PRO A 167 23.58 -6.06 -19.96
CA PRO A 167 23.23 -6.21 -21.38
C PRO A 167 22.18 -7.30 -21.60
N ASN A 168 21.17 -6.98 -22.44
CA ASN A 168 20.06 -7.85 -22.81
C ASN A 168 19.11 -8.23 -21.64
N LEU A 169 19.22 -7.57 -20.49
CA LEU A 169 18.28 -7.69 -19.39
C LEU A 169 17.40 -6.43 -19.31
N TYR A 170 16.10 -6.64 -19.33
CA TYR A 170 15.07 -5.63 -19.17
C TYR A 170 14.32 -5.87 -17.87
N ALA A 171 13.79 -4.81 -17.25
CA ALA A 171 12.90 -4.92 -16.10
C ALA A 171 11.69 -4.01 -16.27
N VAL A 172 10.49 -4.51 -15.91
CA VAL A 172 9.22 -3.80 -16.07
C VAL A 172 8.30 -4.03 -14.87
N GLY A 173 7.39 -3.09 -14.62
CA GLY A 173 6.48 -3.13 -13.48
C GLY A 173 7.21 -2.91 -12.14
N GLU A 174 6.64 -3.39 -11.03
CA GLU A 174 7.09 -3.06 -9.68
C GLU A 174 8.53 -3.53 -9.32
N VAL A 175 9.13 -4.43 -10.11
CA VAL A 175 10.55 -4.79 -9.92
C VAL A 175 11.50 -3.72 -10.45
N ALA A 176 11.02 -2.87 -11.39
CA ALA A 176 11.81 -1.83 -12.04
C ALA A 176 11.69 -0.50 -11.28
N CYS A 177 12.76 0.29 -11.30
CA CYS A 177 12.77 1.68 -10.88
C CYS A 177 13.19 2.57 -12.06
N ASN A 178 12.19 3.10 -12.76
CA ASN A 178 12.37 4.08 -13.85
C ASN A 178 12.26 5.53 -13.36
N GLY A 179 12.01 5.75 -12.05
CA GLY A 179 11.90 7.05 -11.41
C GLY A 179 10.51 7.71 -11.49
N VAL A 180 9.55 7.14 -12.22
CA VAL A 180 8.21 7.76 -12.43
C VAL A 180 7.44 7.98 -11.13
N HIS A 181 7.67 7.18 -10.11
CA HIS A 181 6.96 7.27 -8.83
C HIS A 181 7.68 8.13 -7.78
N GLY A 182 8.97 8.44 -7.97
CA GLY A 182 9.77 9.09 -6.94
C GLY A 182 9.71 8.35 -5.61
N ALA A 183 9.63 9.09 -4.51
CA ALA A 183 9.59 8.52 -3.16
C ALA A 183 8.18 8.13 -2.67
N ASN A 184 7.12 8.50 -3.40
CA ASN A 184 5.73 8.26 -2.97
C ASN A 184 4.77 8.19 -4.16
N ARG A 185 4.37 6.99 -4.57
CA ARG A 185 3.53 6.73 -5.73
C ARG A 185 2.12 7.31 -5.57
N LEU A 186 1.62 7.99 -6.59
CA LEU A 186 0.20 8.34 -6.68
C LEU A 186 -0.68 7.09 -6.82
N ALA A 187 -1.86 7.14 -6.20
CA ALA A 187 -2.81 6.04 -6.25
C ALA A 187 -3.10 5.61 -7.70
N SER A 188 -3.07 4.30 -7.96
CA SER A 188 -3.30 3.65 -9.26
C SER A 188 -2.27 3.96 -10.36
N ASN A 189 -1.26 4.81 -10.12
CA ASN A 189 -0.28 5.19 -11.15
C ASN A 189 0.59 4.01 -11.63
N SER A 190 0.74 2.96 -10.82
CA SER A 190 1.44 1.74 -11.24
C SER A 190 0.74 0.97 -12.39
N LEU A 191 -0.57 1.15 -12.56
CA LEU A 191 -1.28 0.57 -13.71
C LEU A 191 -0.91 1.31 -15.00
N LEU A 192 -0.75 2.63 -14.93
CA LEU A 192 -0.29 3.44 -16.06
C LEU A 192 1.18 3.15 -16.38
N GLU A 193 2.02 2.97 -15.36
CA GLU A 193 3.39 2.52 -15.53
C GLU A 193 3.46 1.21 -16.34
N GLY A 194 2.70 0.19 -15.93
CA GLY A 194 2.66 -1.08 -16.64
C GLY A 194 2.13 -1.01 -18.07
N LEU A 195 1.35 0.03 -18.41
CA LEU A 195 0.86 0.25 -19.79
C LEU A 195 1.84 1.03 -20.66
N VAL A 196 2.68 1.87 -20.06
CA VAL A 196 3.57 2.79 -20.80
C VAL A 196 4.98 2.24 -20.93
N PHE A 197 5.48 1.56 -19.90
CA PHE A 197 6.86 1.05 -19.82
C PHE A 197 6.95 -0.49 -19.85
N GLY A 198 5.80 -1.20 -19.89
CA GLY A 198 5.72 -2.67 -19.87
C GLY A 198 5.56 -3.37 -21.20
#